data_7af29a3f273106810d7b4ef8ce8f03de
#
_entry.id   7af29a3f273106810d7b4ef8ce8f03de
#
_cell.length_a   1.000
_cell.length_b   1.000
_cell.length_c   1.000
_cell.angle_alpha   90.00
_cell.angle_beta   90.00
_cell.angle_gamma   90.00
#
_symmetry.space_group_name_H-M   'P 1'
#
loop_
_entity.id
_entity.type
_entity.pdbx_description
1 polymer ?
#
loop_
_entity_poly.entity_id
_entity_poly.type
_entity_poly.pdbx_seq_one_letter_code
_entity_poly.pdbx_strand_id
1 'polypeptide(L)'
;MRYGYWLPVFGGWLRNVDDENMAATWDYARRLARRSEEIGYDLTLVAELNLNDIKGEEAPCLDAWSTAAALTAVTSRLEFMVAVRPTFHNPALLAKQAANIDHIGGGGRLSLNVVSSWWKDEATKYGVHFERHDDRYARTAEWLEVVDNLWRRDHYTFEGKYYRVHDSVLQPKPLTRPRPPVYAGGESEAAKELIARTCDAYVMHGDPPERVREKVADMAARRERLGLGPMTYGVAAYAVVRETEAEARAELARITDVKQSAAGYHNYQQWLAGTQLEQRVSLEDYSVSNRGLRSGLVGTPGQVADRVAAFEAAGVSLLLLQCSPQLEEMERFADRVIRPLGGGGA
;
A
#
# COMPACT_ATOMS: atom_id res chain seq x y z
N MET A 1 13.62 10.47 5.31
CA MET A 1 12.41 9.95 4.61
C MET A 1 12.75 8.68 3.86
N ARG A 2 11.91 7.64 3.90
CA ARG A 2 11.96 6.49 3.01
C ARG A 2 11.02 6.72 1.83
N TYR A 3 11.41 6.22 0.66
CA TYR A 3 10.62 6.38 -0.57
C TYR A 3 10.21 5.01 -1.10
N GLY A 4 8.92 4.77 -1.11
CA GLY A 4 8.32 3.62 -1.72
C GLY A 4 7.45 4.01 -2.91
N TYR A 5 7.00 3.01 -3.66
CA TYR A 5 6.06 3.22 -4.74
C TYR A 5 5.06 2.06 -4.81
N TRP A 6 3.95 2.29 -5.47
CA TRP A 6 2.97 1.25 -5.77
C TRP A 6 3.37 0.54 -7.05
N LEU A 7 3.56 -0.78 -6.99
CA LEU A 7 3.81 -1.58 -8.18
C LEU A 7 2.55 -1.55 -9.08
N PRO A 8 2.65 -1.17 -10.38
CA PRO A 8 1.48 -1.04 -11.24
C PRO A 8 0.97 -2.39 -11.75
N VAL A 9 0.54 -3.25 -10.85
CA VAL A 9 -0.02 -4.59 -11.14
C VAL A 9 -1.29 -4.53 -11.99
N PHE A 10 -1.90 -3.35 -12.11
CA PHE A 10 -3.12 -3.07 -12.90
C PHE A 10 -2.82 -2.44 -14.27
N GLY A 11 -1.55 -2.19 -14.62
CA GLY A 11 -1.16 -1.53 -15.86
C GLY A 11 -1.44 -0.02 -15.88
N GLY A 12 -1.40 0.66 -14.72
CA GLY A 12 -1.57 2.11 -14.61
C GLY A 12 -2.36 2.54 -13.39
N TRP A 13 -2.34 3.84 -13.10
CA TRP A 13 -2.97 4.41 -11.90
C TRP A 13 -4.08 5.41 -12.20
N LEU A 14 -4.16 5.88 -13.44
CA LEU A 14 -5.14 6.87 -13.84
C LEU A 14 -6.39 6.20 -14.42
N ARG A 15 -7.55 6.62 -13.95
CA ARG A 15 -8.85 6.09 -14.38
C ARG A 15 -9.44 6.78 -15.59
N ASN A 16 -8.88 7.92 -15.99
CA ASN A 16 -9.38 8.78 -17.05
C ASN A 16 -8.40 8.93 -18.23
N VAL A 17 -7.24 8.29 -18.16
CA VAL A 17 -6.22 8.31 -19.24
C VAL A 17 -6.04 6.89 -19.74
N ASP A 18 -6.26 6.68 -21.05
CA ASP A 18 -6.25 5.34 -21.65
C ASP A 18 -4.84 4.79 -21.86
N ASP A 19 -3.90 5.67 -22.20
CA ASP A 19 -2.52 5.27 -22.46
C ASP A 19 -1.56 5.94 -21.48
N GLU A 20 -0.96 5.12 -20.62
CA GLU A 20 0.08 5.50 -19.67
C GLU A 20 1.38 4.76 -19.95
N ASN A 21 1.46 4.00 -21.05
CA ASN A 21 2.59 3.13 -21.40
C ASN A 21 3.01 2.15 -20.27
N MET A 22 2.05 1.75 -19.44
CA MET A 22 2.26 0.79 -18.35
C MET A 22 1.48 -0.49 -18.62
N ALA A 23 2.18 -1.61 -18.74
CA ALA A 23 1.56 -2.91 -18.96
C ALA A 23 1.47 -3.71 -17.64
N ALA A 24 0.32 -4.34 -17.38
CA ALA A 24 0.18 -5.33 -16.31
C ALA A 24 0.85 -6.65 -16.73
N THR A 25 2.18 -6.65 -16.83
CA THR A 25 2.98 -7.80 -17.26
C THR A 25 4.16 -8.03 -16.34
N TRP A 26 4.59 -9.30 -16.25
CA TRP A 26 5.78 -9.67 -15.52
C TRP A 26 7.03 -8.89 -15.96
N ASP A 27 7.23 -8.75 -17.27
CA ASP A 27 8.43 -8.08 -17.79
C ASP A 27 8.48 -6.60 -17.41
N TYR A 28 7.35 -5.90 -17.41
CA TYR A 28 7.28 -4.52 -16.95
C TYR A 28 7.54 -4.43 -15.43
N ALA A 29 6.87 -5.25 -14.63
CA ALA A 29 7.04 -5.27 -13.18
C ALA A 29 8.49 -5.59 -12.77
N ARG A 30 9.11 -6.58 -13.42
CA ARG A 30 10.52 -6.94 -13.19
C ARG A 30 11.48 -5.80 -13.55
N ARG A 31 11.31 -5.19 -14.71
CA ARG A 31 12.13 -4.05 -15.14
C ARG A 31 12.02 -2.88 -14.16
N LEU A 32 10.78 -2.53 -13.78
CA LEU A 32 10.51 -1.46 -12.84
C LEU A 32 11.15 -1.72 -11.46
N ALA A 33 10.96 -2.92 -10.89
CA ALA A 33 11.51 -3.27 -9.59
C ALA A 33 13.03 -3.19 -9.55
N ARG A 34 13.72 -3.74 -10.57
CA ARG A 34 15.17 -3.65 -10.65
C ARG A 34 15.65 -2.20 -10.80
N ARG A 35 14.98 -1.45 -11.67
CA ARG A 35 15.36 -0.05 -11.91
C ARG A 35 15.11 0.82 -10.68
N SER A 36 14.00 0.61 -9.97
CA SER A 36 13.71 1.36 -8.74
C SER A 36 14.77 1.15 -7.66
N GLU A 37 15.27 -0.08 -7.51
CA GLU A 37 16.38 -0.38 -6.61
C GLU A 37 17.67 0.39 -6.99
N GLU A 38 17.98 0.49 -8.29
CA GLU A 38 19.16 1.21 -8.79
C GLU A 38 19.09 2.73 -8.56
N ILE A 39 17.91 3.31 -8.68
CA ILE A 39 17.71 4.77 -8.58
C ILE A 39 17.38 5.25 -7.16
N GLY A 40 17.35 4.34 -6.16
CA GLY A 40 17.34 4.71 -4.75
C GLY A 40 15.96 4.65 -4.07
N TYR A 41 15.01 3.88 -4.60
CA TYR A 41 13.79 3.55 -3.86
C TYR A 41 14.05 2.45 -2.84
N ASP A 42 13.40 2.56 -1.68
CA ASP A 42 13.56 1.63 -0.55
C ASP A 42 12.64 0.43 -0.66
N LEU A 43 11.41 0.63 -1.15
CA LEU A 43 10.41 -0.44 -1.19
C LEU A 43 9.39 -0.26 -2.33
N THR A 44 8.70 -1.37 -2.65
CA THR A 44 7.48 -1.33 -3.45
C THR A 44 6.30 -1.92 -2.68
N LEU A 45 5.13 -1.28 -2.78
CA LEU A 45 3.88 -1.86 -2.33
C LEU A 45 3.25 -2.62 -3.49
N VAL A 46 3.06 -3.91 -3.31
CA VAL A 46 2.34 -4.77 -4.26
C VAL A 46 0.88 -4.84 -3.84
N ALA A 47 0.02 -4.13 -4.57
CA ALA A 47 -1.41 -4.10 -4.28
C ALA A 47 -2.07 -5.45 -4.60
N GLU A 48 -3.07 -5.84 -3.81
CA GLU A 48 -3.82 -7.08 -4.01
C GLU A 48 -5.27 -6.80 -4.39
N LEU A 49 -5.59 -7.09 -5.63
CA LEU A 49 -6.94 -7.29 -6.16
C LEU A 49 -6.89 -8.44 -7.17
N ASN A 50 -7.98 -9.15 -7.32
CA ASN A 50 -8.09 -10.24 -8.30
C ASN A 50 -8.69 -9.76 -9.62
N LEU A 51 -9.29 -8.58 -9.61
CA LEU A 51 -9.85 -7.88 -10.77
C LEU A 51 -9.24 -6.48 -10.86
N ASN A 52 -9.20 -5.94 -12.06
CA ASN A 52 -8.65 -4.60 -12.29
C ASN A 52 -9.74 -3.54 -12.03
N ASP A 53 -9.60 -2.79 -10.92
CA ASP A 53 -10.53 -1.73 -10.54
C ASP A 53 -10.24 -0.39 -11.25
N ILE A 54 -9.12 -0.28 -11.94
CA ILE A 54 -8.67 0.95 -12.59
C ILE A 54 -9.07 1.00 -14.07
N LYS A 55 -8.80 -0.09 -14.79
CA LYS A 55 -9.03 -0.19 -16.23
C LYS A 55 -10.28 -1.01 -16.59
N GLY A 56 -10.99 -1.53 -15.60
CA GLY A 56 -12.15 -2.41 -15.75
C GLY A 56 -11.81 -3.88 -15.49
N GLU A 57 -12.80 -4.65 -15.05
CA GLU A 57 -12.61 -6.02 -14.57
C GLU A 57 -12.07 -7.01 -15.62
N GLU A 58 -12.26 -6.72 -16.91
CA GLU A 58 -11.73 -7.53 -18.02
C GLU A 58 -10.26 -7.22 -18.33
N ALA A 59 -9.71 -6.14 -17.78
CA ALA A 59 -8.31 -5.78 -17.99
C ALA A 59 -7.37 -6.65 -17.15
N PRO A 60 -6.12 -6.86 -17.60
CA PRO A 60 -5.14 -7.65 -16.86
C PRO A 60 -4.88 -7.10 -15.46
N CYS A 61 -4.69 -8.03 -14.51
CA CYS A 61 -4.24 -7.75 -13.14
C CYS A 61 -3.27 -8.87 -12.72
N LEU A 62 -2.09 -8.50 -12.21
CA LEU A 62 -1.13 -9.49 -11.72
C LEU A 62 -1.48 -9.91 -10.29
N ASP A 63 -1.33 -11.20 -9.99
CA ASP A 63 -1.42 -11.71 -8.62
C ASP A 63 -0.31 -11.15 -7.74
N ALA A 64 -0.67 -10.64 -6.56
CA ALA A 64 0.25 -9.94 -5.69
C ALA A 64 1.34 -10.84 -5.09
N TRP A 65 0.95 -12.01 -4.61
CA TRP A 65 1.84 -12.88 -3.82
C TRP A 65 2.85 -13.62 -4.69
N SER A 66 2.42 -14.16 -5.83
CA SER A 66 3.34 -14.78 -6.80
C SER A 66 4.26 -13.75 -7.45
N THR A 67 3.76 -12.55 -7.74
CA THR A 67 4.57 -11.44 -8.27
C THR A 67 5.62 -11.01 -7.24
N ALA A 68 5.25 -10.82 -5.97
CA ALA A 68 6.19 -10.46 -4.92
C ALA A 68 7.28 -11.52 -4.72
N ALA A 69 6.92 -12.80 -4.69
CA ALA A 69 7.89 -13.90 -4.58
C ALA A 69 8.92 -13.89 -5.71
N ALA A 70 8.44 -13.73 -6.95
CA ALA A 70 9.31 -13.68 -8.13
C ALA A 70 10.21 -12.44 -8.15
N LEU A 71 9.67 -11.26 -7.79
CA LEU A 71 10.44 -10.02 -7.73
C LEU A 71 11.49 -10.05 -6.62
N THR A 72 11.16 -10.64 -5.47
CA THR A 72 12.12 -10.82 -4.37
C THR A 72 13.34 -11.62 -4.81
N ALA A 73 13.15 -12.63 -5.67
CA ALA A 73 14.25 -13.47 -6.19
C ALA A 73 15.15 -12.78 -7.23
N VAL A 74 14.68 -11.68 -7.86
CA VAL A 74 15.41 -10.98 -8.93
C VAL A 74 15.91 -9.61 -8.56
N THR A 75 15.76 -9.23 -7.29
CA THR A 75 16.25 -7.98 -6.67
C THR A 75 17.11 -8.30 -5.45
N SER A 76 17.88 -7.32 -4.96
CA SER A 76 18.87 -7.53 -3.90
C SER A 76 18.57 -6.75 -2.61
N ARG A 77 18.00 -5.54 -2.71
CA ARG A 77 17.78 -4.63 -1.58
C ARG A 77 16.35 -4.16 -1.45
N LEU A 78 15.62 -4.08 -2.57
CA LEU A 78 14.24 -3.57 -2.59
C LEU A 78 13.36 -4.36 -1.62
N GLU A 79 12.68 -3.67 -0.73
CA GLU A 79 11.70 -4.29 0.16
C GLU A 79 10.35 -4.42 -0.53
N PHE A 80 9.62 -5.47 -0.17
CA PHE A 80 8.29 -5.78 -0.70
C PHE A 80 7.25 -5.66 0.40
N MET A 81 6.44 -4.62 0.35
CA MET A 81 5.23 -4.49 1.16
C MET A 81 4.08 -5.12 0.38
N VAL A 82 3.68 -6.33 0.76
CA VAL A 82 2.66 -7.07 0.01
C VAL A 82 1.30 -6.87 0.68
N ALA A 83 0.35 -6.37 -0.10
CA ALA A 83 -1.03 -6.27 0.39
C ALA A 83 -1.62 -7.65 0.62
N VAL A 84 -2.40 -7.77 1.69
CA VAL A 84 -3.11 -8.99 2.04
C VAL A 84 -4.51 -8.67 2.55
N ARG A 85 -5.48 -9.38 2.03
CA ARG A 85 -6.87 -9.25 2.44
C ARG A 85 -7.32 -10.52 3.17
N PRO A 86 -7.47 -10.49 4.52
CA PRO A 86 -7.84 -11.65 5.34
C PRO A 86 -9.08 -12.40 4.86
N THR A 87 -9.99 -11.71 4.17
CA THR A 87 -11.17 -12.31 3.54
C THR A 87 -10.82 -13.38 2.49
N PHE A 88 -9.70 -13.22 1.79
CA PHE A 88 -9.28 -14.12 0.70
C PHE A 88 -8.23 -15.15 1.13
N HIS A 89 -7.63 -15.02 2.32
CA HIS A 89 -6.50 -15.82 2.74
C HIS A 89 -6.73 -16.57 4.06
N ASN A 90 -6.47 -17.87 4.06
CA ASN A 90 -6.30 -18.60 5.31
C ASN A 90 -5.04 -18.12 6.03
N PRO A 91 -5.09 -17.74 7.33
CA PRO A 91 -3.96 -17.16 8.03
C PRO A 91 -2.75 -18.09 8.13
N ALA A 92 -2.94 -19.39 8.37
CA ALA A 92 -1.85 -20.34 8.50
C ALA A 92 -1.14 -20.59 7.16
N LEU A 93 -1.90 -20.68 6.06
CA LEU A 93 -1.33 -20.85 4.72
C LEU A 93 -0.56 -19.60 4.30
N LEU A 94 -1.12 -18.42 4.55
CA LEU A 94 -0.41 -17.18 4.22
C LEU A 94 0.82 -16.97 5.09
N ALA A 95 0.77 -17.25 6.37
CA ALA A 95 1.93 -17.17 7.25
C ALA A 95 3.09 -18.04 6.72
N LYS A 96 2.76 -19.21 6.15
CA LYS A 96 3.75 -20.10 5.48
C LYS A 96 4.31 -19.50 4.20
N GLN A 97 3.46 -18.95 3.34
CA GLN A 97 3.89 -18.28 2.10
C GLN A 97 4.80 -17.09 2.40
N ALA A 98 4.40 -16.23 3.33
CA ALA A 98 5.17 -15.06 3.75
C ALA A 98 6.54 -15.45 4.32
N ALA A 99 6.59 -16.47 5.19
CA ALA A 99 7.87 -16.97 5.72
C ALA A 99 8.79 -17.45 4.58
N ASN A 100 8.24 -18.12 3.55
CA ASN A 100 9.04 -18.57 2.41
C ASN A 100 9.56 -17.39 1.57
N ILE A 101 8.75 -16.35 1.33
CA ILE A 101 9.20 -15.14 0.62
C ILE A 101 10.28 -14.42 1.42
N ASP A 102 10.16 -14.34 2.75
CA ASP A 102 11.18 -13.76 3.63
C ASP A 102 12.51 -14.53 3.52
N HIS A 103 12.47 -15.86 3.41
CA HIS A 103 13.67 -16.69 3.14
C HIS A 103 14.26 -16.42 1.75
N ILE A 104 13.45 -16.31 0.69
CA ILE A 104 13.91 -15.95 -0.66
C ILE A 104 14.63 -14.60 -0.63
N GLY A 105 14.13 -13.66 0.17
CA GLY A 105 14.72 -12.34 0.34
C GLY A 105 15.94 -12.27 1.24
N GLY A 106 16.30 -13.34 1.93
CA GLY A 106 17.39 -13.35 2.91
C GLY A 106 17.06 -12.69 4.25
N GLY A 107 15.78 -12.39 4.48
CA GLY A 107 15.26 -11.68 5.66
C GLY A 107 15.26 -10.16 5.51
N GLY A 108 14.33 -9.48 6.18
CA GLY A 108 14.25 -8.02 6.26
C GLY A 108 13.66 -7.30 5.05
N ARG A 109 13.28 -8.03 3.98
CA ARG A 109 12.76 -7.42 2.76
C ARG A 109 11.26 -7.63 2.53
N LEU A 110 10.59 -8.38 3.40
CA LEU A 110 9.15 -8.60 3.35
C LEU A 110 8.44 -7.85 4.47
N SER A 111 7.35 -7.18 4.13
CA SER A 111 6.36 -6.67 5.07
C SER A 111 4.94 -6.92 4.53
N LEU A 112 3.97 -6.99 5.44
CA LEU A 112 2.55 -7.11 5.07
C LEU A 112 1.88 -5.74 5.09
N ASN A 113 0.99 -5.47 4.14
CA ASN A 113 0.02 -4.39 4.23
C ASN A 113 -1.39 -4.99 4.35
N VAL A 114 -1.94 -5.02 5.56
CA VAL A 114 -3.22 -5.68 5.82
C VAL A 114 -4.39 -4.76 5.47
N VAL A 115 -5.27 -5.25 4.61
CA VAL A 115 -6.44 -4.51 4.09
C VAL A 115 -7.71 -5.29 4.38
N SER A 116 -8.64 -4.70 5.14
CA SER A 116 -9.91 -5.35 5.52
C SER A 116 -10.95 -5.39 4.38
N SER A 117 -10.53 -5.56 3.14
CA SER A 117 -11.35 -5.65 1.92
C SER A 117 -12.47 -4.58 1.81
N TRP A 118 -12.80 -4.19 0.61
CA TRP A 118 -13.88 -3.21 0.35
C TRP A 118 -14.78 -3.62 -0.83
N TRP A 119 -14.29 -4.46 -1.73
CA TRP A 119 -14.97 -4.77 -2.99
C TRP A 119 -15.78 -6.07 -2.90
N LYS A 120 -17.07 -5.92 -2.68
CA LYS A 120 -18.01 -7.03 -2.50
C LYS A 120 -18.19 -7.85 -3.78
N ASP A 121 -18.28 -7.18 -4.94
CA ASP A 121 -18.55 -7.85 -6.22
C ASP A 121 -17.39 -8.75 -6.62
N GLU A 122 -16.15 -8.30 -6.41
CA GLU A 122 -14.95 -9.13 -6.60
C GLU A 122 -15.00 -10.40 -5.72
N ALA A 123 -15.31 -10.23 -4.43
CA ALA A 123 -15.41 -11.36 -3.51
C ALA A 123 -16.47 -12.36 -3.99
N THR A 124 -17.63 -11.88 -4.43
CA THR A 124 -18.73 -12.72 -4.96
C THR A 124 -18.29 -13.48 -6.21
N LYS A 125 -17.59 -12.82 -7.15
CA LYS A 125 -17.08 -13.45 -8.38
C LYS A 125 -16.03 -14.53 -8.13
N TYR A 126 -15.25 -14.37 -7.06
CA TYR A 126 -14.25 -15.36 -6.63
C TYR A 126 -14.79 -16.39 -5.62
N GLY A 127 -16.10 -16.42 -5.38
CA GLY A 127 -16.74 -17.40 -4.49
C GLY A 127 -16.38 -17.21 -3.01
N VAL A 128 -15.99 -16.00 -2.62
CA VAL A 128 -15.57 -15.65 -1.27
C VAL A 128 -16.70 -14.93 -0.54
N HIS A 129 -17.00 -15.37 0.68
CA HIS A 129 -18.00 -14.72 1.52
C HIS A 129 -17.53 -13.33 1.96
N PHE A 130 -18.39 -12.33 1.83
CA PHE A 130 -18.09 -10.94 2.18
C PHE A 130 -18.97 -10.48 3.35
N GLU A 131 -18.34 -10.32 4.52
CA GLU A 131 -19.00 -9.90 5.73
C GLU A 131 -19.32 -8.40 5.75
N ARG A 132 -20.15 -8.00 6.74
CA ARG A 132 -20.37 -6.59 7.07
C ARG A 132 -19.07 -5.94 7.56
N HIS A 133 -19.01 -4.62 7.52
CA HIS A 133 -17.82 -3.83 7.84
C HIS A 133 -17.14 -4.24 9.15
N ASP A 134 -17.87 -4.25 10.26
CA ASP A 134 -17.29 -4.52 11.59
C ASP A 134 -16.86 -5.99 11.75
N ASP A 135 -17.60 -6.91 11.14
CA ASP A 135 -17.25 -8.34 11.12
C ASP A 135 -15.92 -8.57 10.36
N ARG A 136 -15.66 -7.80 9.29
CA ARG A 136 -14.38 -7.88 8.56
C ARG A 136 -13.19 -7.46 9.44
N TYR A 137 -13.33 -6.43 10.28
CA TYR A 137 -12.27 -6.04 11.22
C TYR A 137 -12.10 -7.06 12.34
N ALA A 138 -13.18 -7.65 12.85
CA ALA A 138 -13.11 -8.74 13.84
C ALA A 138 -12.40 -9.97 13.25
N ARG A 139 -12.73 -10.34 11.98
CA ARG A 139 -12.00 -11.39 11.24
C ARG A 139 -10.53 -11.06 11.09
N THR A 140 -10.21 -9.82 10.71
CA THR A 140 -8.81 -9.37 10.56
C THR A 140 -8.03 -9.45 11.86
N ALA A 141 -8.65 -9.16 12.99
CA ALA A 141 -8.02 -9.30 14.31
C ALA A 141 -7.61 -10.74 14.62
N GLU A 142 -8.54 -11.71 14.43
CA GLU A 142 -8.21 -13.14 14.60
C GLU A 142 -7.16 -13.61 13.59
N TRP A 143 -7.25 -13.14 12.34
CA TRP A 143 -6.30 -13.46 11.30
C TRP A 143 -4.87 -13.03 11.68
N LEU A 144 -4.71 -11.79 12.13
CA LEU A 144 -3.43 -11.26 12.60
C LEU A 144 -2.89 -12.02 13.81
N GLU A 145 -3.76 -12.40 14.76
CA GLU A 145 -3.37 -13.18 15.91
C GLU A 145 -2.81 -14.54 15.50
N VAL A 146 -3.48 -15.24 14.59
CA VAL A 146 -3.00 -16.55 14.12
C VAL A 146 -1.66 -16.41 13.39
N VAL A 147 -1.52 -15.43 12.48
CA VAL A 147 -0.28 -15.20 11.73
C VAL A 147 0.88 -14.87 12.66
N ASP A 148 0.71 -13.91 13.57
CA ASP A 148 1.76 -13.48 14.49
C ASP A 148 2.24 -14.63 15.39
N ASN A 149 1.30 -15.40 15.95
CA ASN A 149 1.66 -16.52 16.83
C ASN A 149 2.30 -17.69 16.08
N LEU A 150 1.88 -18.01 14.85
CA LEU A 150 2.54 -19.03 14.04
C LEU A 150 3.98 -18.66 13.68
N TRP A 151 4.29 -17.38 13.50
CA TRP A 151 5.66 -16.94 13.25
C TRP A 151 6.56 -16.99 14.50
N ARG A 152 5.99 -16.85 15.71
CA ARG A 152 6.74 -16.72 16.96
C ARG A 152 6.83 -18.00 17.79
N ARG A 153 5.76 -18.82 17.77
CA ARG A 153 5.64 -20.01 18.64
C ARG A 153 5.95 -21.29 17.88
N ASP A 154 6.49 -22.28 18.55
CA ASP A 154 6.76 -23.59 17.96
C ASP A 154 5.47 -24.34 17.65
N HIS A 155 4.53 -24.32 18.59
CA HIS A 155 3.19 -24.87 18.47
C HIS A 155 2.14 -23.81 18.81
N TYR A 156 1.04 -23.79 18.08
CA TYR A 156 -0.03 -22.84 18.34
C TYR A 156 -1.41 -23.45 18.09
N THR A 157 -2.29 -23.28 19.08
CA THR A 157 -3.72 -23.61 18.99
C THR A 157 -4.53 -22.33 19.18
N PHE A 158 -5.52 -22.10 18.32
CA PHE A 158 -6.43 -20.97 18.40
C PHE A 158 -7.86 -21.41 18.06
N GLU A 159 -8.82 -21.01 18.88
CA GLU A 159 -10.25 -21.27 18.72
C GLU A 159 -11.00 -19.94 18.70
N GLY A 160 -11.19 -19.38 17.51
CA GLY A 160 -11.92 -18.12 17.29
C GLY A 160 -13.27 -18.31 16.63
N LYS A 161 -13.94 -17.19 16.37
CA LYS A 161 -15.20 -17.14 15.60
C LYS A 161 -14.97 -17.45 14.12
N TYR A 162 -13.89 -16.94 13.56
CA TYR A 162 -13.58 -16.99 12.12
C TYR A 162 -12.54 -18.02 11.77
N TYR A 163 -11.58 -18.26 12.66
CA TYR A 163 -10.46 -19.16 12.39
C TYR A 163 -10.27 -20.15 13.54
N ARG A 164 -9.82 -21.36 13.17
CA ARG A 164 -9.42 -22.39 14.10
C ARG A 164 -8.17 -23.08 13.60
N VAL A 165 -7.18 -23.20 14.43
CA VAL A 165 -5.97 -23.99 14.19
C VAL A 165 -5.67 -24.83 15.42
N HIS A 166 -5.21 -26.05 15.22
CA HIS A 166 -4.96 -26.99 16.31
C HIS A 166 -3.54 -27.51 16.21
N ASP A 167 -2.77 -27.34 17.28
CA ASP A 167 -1.36 -27.77 17.39
C ASP A 167 -0.52 -27.46 16.13
N SER A 168 -0.75 -26.30 15.57
CA SER A 168 -0.19 -25.91 14.28
C SER A 168 1.30 -25.58 14.42
N VAL A 169 2.10 -26.12 13.52
CA VAL A 169 3.54 -25.89 13.41
C VAL A 169 3.84 -25.20 12.07
N LEU A 170 4.59 -24.10 12.13
CA LEU A 170 5.10 -23.41 10.95
C LEU A 170 6.63 -23.45 10.94
N GLN A 171 7.20 -24.16 9.98
CA GLN A 171 8.64 -24.24 9.73
C GLN A 171 8.93 -24.15 8.23
N PRO A 172 9.99 -23.44 7.80
CA PRO A 172 10.85 -22.61 8.65
C PRO A 172 10.12 -21.38 9.19
N LYS A 173 10.57 -20.83 10.31
CA LYS A 173 10.14 -19.51 10.78
C LYS A 173 10.69 -18.45 9.85
N PRO A 174 10.06 -17.24 9.72
CA PRO A 174 10.68 -16.13 9.01
C PRO A 174 12.11 -15.87 9.50
N LEU A 175 12.99 -15.40 8.63
CA LEU A 175 14.34 -14.95 9.02
C LEU A 175 14.28 -13.60 9.75
N THR A 176 13.37 -12.73 9.34
CA THR A 176 13.13 -11.42 9.97
C THR A 176 12.70 -11.56 11.42
N ARG A 177 13.35 -10.84 12.33
CA ARG A 177 13.05 -10.87 13.76
C ARG A 177 12.49 -9.54 14.25
N PRO A 178 11.52 -9.54 15.17
CA PRO A 178 10.81 -10.73 15.73
C PRO A 178 9.89 -11.42 14.71
N ARG A 179 9.51 -10.74 13.64
CA ARG A 179 8.71 -11.20 12.49
C ARG A 179 8.75 -10.14 11.38
N PRO A 180 8.29 -10.44 10.15
CA PRO A 180 8.04 -9.43 9.13
C PRO A 180 7.12 -8.30 9.65
N PRO A 181 7.46 -7.02 9.37
CA PRO A 181 6.64 -5.89 9.80
C PRO A 181 5.22 -5.95 9.22
N VAL A 182 4.24 -5.48 9.99
CA VAL A 182 2.84 -5.40 9.59
C VAL A 182 2.43 -3.93 9.50
N TYR A 183 2.06 -3.52 8.30
CA TYR A 183 1.45 -2.24 7.98
C TYR A 183 -0.05 -2.44 7.79
N ALA A 184 -0.83 -1.42 8.09
CA ALA A 184 -2.24 -1.38 7.70
C ALA A 184 -2.72 0.06 7.56
N GLY A 185 -3.78 0.24 6.79
CA GLY A 185 -4.46 1.51 6.61
C GLY A 185 -5.95 1.41 6.90
N GLY A 186 -6.56 2.50 7.31
CA GLY A 186 -8.00 2.60 7.56
C GLY A 186 -8.35 3.81 8.41
N GLU A 187 -9.52 4.40 8.17
CA GLU A 187 -9.94 5.65 8.80
C GLU A 187 -11.06 5.46 9.83
N SER A 188 -11.79 4.32 9.78
CA SER A 188 -12.84 4.03 10.76
C SER A 188 -12.27 3.79 12.17
N GLU A 189 -13.07 4.01 13.20
CA GLU A 189 -12.65 3.75 14.57
C GLU A 189 -12.22 2.31 14.78
N ALA A 190 -12.96 1.34 14.22
CA ALA A 190 -12.61 -0.08 14.27
C ALA A 190 -11.24 -0.36 13.62
N ALA A 191 -10.94 0.30 12.49
CA ALA A 191 -9.64 0.20 11.83
C ALA A 191 -8.52 0.74 12.72
N LYS A 192 -8.67 1.97 13.21
CA LYS A 192 -7.65 2.64 14.03
C LYS A 192 -7.33 1.87 15.32
N GLU A 193 -8.36 1.35 16.00
CA GLU A 193 -8.17 0.53 17.22
C GLU A 193 -7.43 -0.77 16.90
N LEU A 194 -7.80 -1.47 15.84
CA LEU A 194 -7.10 -2.68 15.41
C LEU A 194 -5.65 -2.39 15.07
N ILE A 195 -5.40 -1.37 14.23
CA ILE A 195 -4.07 -1.00 13.76
C ILE A 195 -3.17 -0.59 14.94
N ALA A 196 -3.67 0.26 15.83
CA ALA A 196 -2.92 0.70 17.00
C ALA A 196 -2.49 -0.46 17.89
N ARG A 197 -3.31 -1.51 18.00
CA ARG A 197 -3.06 -2.68 18.84
C ARG A 197 -2.11 -3.68 18.21
N THR A 198 -2.21 -3.92 16.89
CA THR A 198 -1.64 -5.11 16.25
C THR A 198 -0.57 -4.83 15.21
N CYS A 199 -0.49 -3.60 14.68
CA CYS A 199 0.41 -3.28 13.58
C CYS A 199 1.65 -2.50 14.05
N ASP A 200 2.71 -2.57 13.24
CA ASP A 200 3.97 -1.85 13.46
C ASP A 200 3.93 -0.46 12.80
N ALA A 201 3.09 -0.30 11.78
CA ALA A 201 3.00 0.93 11.02
C ALA A 201 1.56 1.23 10.55
N TYR A 202 1.25 2.53 10.45
CA TYR A 202 -0.01 3.04 9.91
C TYR A 202 0.24 3.73 8.58
N VAL A 203 -0.40 3.24 7.51
CA VAL A 203 -0.35 3.82 6.17
C VAL A 203 -1.63 4.62 5.92
N MET A 204 -1.48 5.90 5.65
CA MET A 204 -2.58 6.83 5.43
C MET A 204 -2.83 7.08 3.94
N HIS A 205 -4.07 7.35 3.59
CA HIS A 205 -4.38 7.97 2.30
C HIS A 205 -3.69 9.34 2.18
N GLY A 206 -3.56 9.85 0.96
CA GLY A 206 -3.05 11.19 0.72
C GLY A 206 -3.91 12.24 1.39
N ASP A 207 -3.27 13.07 2.20
CA ASP A 207 -3.84 14.27 2.82
C ASP A 207 -2.72 15.31 3.00
N PRO A 208 -3.03 16.60 3.20
CA PRO A 208 -2.01 17.61 3.47
C PRO A 208 -1.25 17.33 4.79
N PRO A 209 0.01 17.79 4.94
CA PRO A 209 0.85 17.52 6.12
C PRO A 209 0.18 17.90 7.46
N GLU A 210 -0.64 18.96 7.48
CA GLU A 210 -1.36 19.40 8.67
C GLU A 210 -2.35 18.32 9.12
N ARG A 211 -3.12 17.77 8.20
CA ARG A 211 -4.09 16.70 8.47
C ARG A 211 -3.39 15.40 8.84
N VAL A 212 -2.27 15.10 8.19
CA VAL A 212 -1.45 13.94 8.52
C VAL A 212 -0.90 14.02 9.93
N ARG A 213 -0.45 15.21 10.39
CA ARG A 213 0.01 15.42 11.77
C ARG A 213 -1.08 15.10 12.79
N GLU A 214 -2.35 15.49 12.53
CA GLU A 214 -3.48 15.15 13.40
C GLU A 214 -3.69 13.63 13.49
N LYS A 215 -3.63 12.92 12.36
CA LYS A 215 -3.75 11.45 12.32
C LYS A 215 -2.59 10.75 13.04
N VAL A 216 -1.38 11.24 12.89
CA VAL A 216 -0.21 10.75 13.64
C VAL A 216 -0.41 10.92 15.14
N ALA A 217 -0.89 12.10 15.58
CA ALA A 217 -1.15 12.36 16.98
C ALA A 217 -2.27 11.46 17.55
N ASP A 218 -3.36 11.23 16.81
CA ASP A 218 -4.43 10.31 17.21
C ASP A 218 -3.91 8.90 17.41
N MET A 219 -3.14 8.37 16.44
CA MET A 219 -2.60 7.02 16.53
C MET A 219 -1.54 6.88 17.64
N ALA A 220 -0.71 7.89 17.86
CA ALA A 220 0.24 7.91 18.97
C ALA A 220 -0.47 7.88 20.33
N ALA A 221 -1.53 8.67 20.50
CA ALA A 221 -2.34 8.66 21.72
C ALA A 221 -3.04 7.30 21.97
N ARG A 222 -3.50 6.63 20.90
CA ARG A 222 -4.06 5.26 21.03
C ARG A 222 -3.00 4.26 21.51
N ARG A 223 -1.80 4.32 20.95
CA ARG A 223 -0.68 3.46 21.36
C ARG A 223 -0.29 3.69 22.81
N GLU A 224 -0.23 4.95 23.25
CA GLU A 224 0.07 5.31 24.63
C GLU A 224 -0.98 4.74 25.60
N ARG A 225 -2.28 4.89 25.30
CA ARG A 225 -3.37 4.30 26.11
C ARG A 225 -3.29 2.78 26.22
N LEU A 226 -2.75 2.12 25.20
CA LEU A 226 -2.54 0.66 25.17
C LEU A 226 -1.22 0.23 25.83
N GLY A 227 -0.39 1.15 26.30
CA GLY A 227 0.94 0.86 26.84
C GLY A 227 1.92 0.31 25.80
N LEU A 228 1.72 0.60 24.54
CA LEU A 228 2.54 0.12 23.43
C LEU A 228 3.56 1.17 22.98
N GLY A 229 4.70 0.73 22.47
CA GLY A 229 5.74 1.60 21.91
C GLY A 229 5.26 2.35 20.65
N PRO A 230 6.06 3.32 20.15
CA PRO A 230 5.72 4.10 18.96
C PRO A 230 5.57 3.19 17.72
N MET A 231 4.82 3.67 16.74
CA MET A 231 4.70 3.04 15.42
C MET A 231 5.26 3.97 14.34
N THR A 232 5.48 3.42 13.13
CA THR A 232 5.89 4.20 11.98
C THR A 232 4.70 4.66 11.16
N TYR A 233 4.88 5.72 10.36
CA TYR A 233 3.79 6.34 9.60
C TYR A 233 4.18 6.49 8.13
N GLY A 234 3.30 6.00 7.25
CA GLY A 234 3.41 6.16 5.80
C GLY A 234 2.23 6.94 5.23
N VAL A 235 2.45 7.61 4.11
CA VAL A 235 1.41 8.36 3.38
C VAL A 235 1.44 7.97 1.91
N ALA A 236 0.26 7.66 1.35
CA ALA A 236 0.09 7.53 -0.09
C ALA A 236 0.14 8.92 -0.75
N ALA A 237 0.90 9.03 -1.83
CA ALA A 237 1.05 10.29 -2.53
C ALA A 237 1.11 10.08 -4.05
N TYR A 238 0.56 11.03 -4.79
CA TYR A 238 0.78 11.10 -6.23
C TYR A 238 1.73 12.24 -6.53
N ALA A 239 2.80 11.96 -7.28
CA ALA A 239 3.87 12.92 -7.54
C ALA A 239 3.82 13.43 -8.99
N VAL A 240 3.90 14.75 -9.15
CA VAL A 240 4.10 15.44 -10.44
C VAL A 240 5.25 16.43 -10.24
N VAL A 241 6.42 16.14 -10.81
CA VAL A 241 7.59 17.00 -10.73
C VAL A 241 7.90 17.55 -12.12
N ARG A 242 7.92 18.89 -12.27
CA ARG A 242 8.23 19.57 -13.53
C ARG A 242 9.21 20.73 -13.26
N GLU A 243 9.88 21.19 -14.31
CA GLU A 243 10.84 22.30 -14.16
C GLU A 243 10.14 23.62 -13.80
N THR A 244 8.90 23.80 -14.23
CA THR A 244 8.11 24.99 -13.94
C THR A 244 6.74 24.64 -13.33
N GLU A 245 6.18 25.56 -12.55
CA GLU A 245 4.81 25.43 -12.03
C GLU A 245 3.75 25.32 -13.14
N ALA A 246 3.96 26.01 -14.27
CA ALA A 246 3.03 25.97 -15.38
C ALA A 246 2.95 24.57 -16.00
N GLU A 247 4.08 23.92 -16.19
CA GLU A 247 4.14 22.52 -16.66
C GLU A 247 3.52 21.56 -15.64
N ALA A 248 3.79 21.73 -14.34
CA ALA A 248 3.19 20.90 -13.29
C ALA A 248 1.67 21.04 -13.25
N ARG A 249 1.15 22.26 -13.38
CA ARG A 249 -0.30 22.54 -13.45
C ARG A 249 -0.93 21.96 -14.72
N ALA A 250 -0.26 22.05 -15.85
CA ALA A 250 -0.75 21.46 -17.11
C ALA A 250 -0.86 19.94 -17.00
N GLU A 251 0.13 19.28 -16.40
CA GLU A 251 0.08 17.84 -16.15
C GLU A 251 -1.03 17.46 -15.15
N LEU A 252 -1.17 18.21 -14.07
CA LEU A 252 -2.26 18.01 -13.12
C LEU A 252 -3.63 18.12 -13.80
N ALA A 253 -3.83 19.14 -14.63
CA ALA A 253 -5.08 19.32 -15.39
C ALA A 253 -5.34 18.12 -16.32
N ARG A 254 -4.30 17.60 -16.98
CA ARG A 254 -4.40 16.43 -17.86
C ARG A 254 -4.86 15.17 -17.12
N ILE A 255 -4.27 14.86 -15.96
CA ILE A 255 -4.58 13.65 -15.22
C ILE A 255 -5.89 13.73 -14.42
N THR A 256 -6.45 14.92 -14.23
CA THR A 256 -7.72 15.12 -13.53
C THR A 256 -8.91 15.38 -14.47
N ASP A 257 -8.72 15.35 -15.77
CA ASP A 257 -9.81 15.44 -16.75
C ASP A 257 -10.59 14.13 -16.83
N VAL A 258 -11.47 13.91 -15.83
CA VAL A 258 -12.21 12.65 -15.59
C VAL A 258 -13.48 12.51 -16.45
N LYS A 259 -13.78 13.47 -17.34
CA LYS A 259 -15.06 13.53 -18.06
C LYS A 259 -15.28 12.42 -19.08
N GLN A 260 -14.27 11.62 -19.37
CA GLN A 260 -14.29 10.65 -20.48
C GLN A 260 -14.38 9.17 -20.06
N SER A 261 -14.38 8.83 -18.76
CA SER A 261 -14.36 7.42 -18.29
C SER A 261 -15.66 6.99 -17.62
N ALA A 262 -16.56 6.34 -18.35
CA ALA A 262 -17.78 5.74 -17.78
C ALA A 262 -17.47 4.62 -16.80
N ALA A 263 -16.47 3.78 -17.09
CA ALA A 263 -16.02 2.69 -16.19
C ALA A 263 -15.43 3.25 -14.89
N GLY A 264 -14.60 4.28 -14.97
CA GLY A 264 -14.04 4.96 -13.79
C GLY A 264 -15.10 5.56 -12.87
N TYR A 265 -16.19 6.10 -13.46
CA TYR A 265 -17.31 6.63 -12.67
C TYR A 265 -18.09 5.52 -11.94
N HIS A 266 -18.34 4.39 -12.60
CA HIS A 266 -19.02 3.25 -11.98
C HIS A 266 -18.21 2.70 -10.79
N ASN A 267 -16.92 2.47 -10.97
CA ASN A 267 -16.02 2.00 -9.91
C ASN A 267 -15.94 2.99 -8.74
N TYR A 268 -15.95 4.29 -9.02
CA TYR A 268 -16.03 5.32 -7.99
C TYR A 268 -17.29 5.20 -7.12
N GLN A 269 -18.45 4.97 -7.73
CA GLN A 269 -19.70 4.79 -6.98
C GLN A 269 -19.68 3.52 -6.11
N GLN A 270 -19.17 2.42 -6.64
CA GLN A 270 -19.02 1.17 -5.87
C GLN A 270 -18.05 1.33 -4.70
N TRP A 271 -16.93 1.98 -4.93
CA TRP A 271 -15.94 2.24 -3.90
C TRP A 271 -16.50 3.13 -2.78
N LEU A 272 -17.23 4.20 -3.11
CA LEU A 272 -17.91 5.05 -2.12
C LEU A 272 -18.92 4.27 -1.28
N ALA A 273 -19.65 3.34 -1.89
CA ALA A 273 -20.64 2.54 -1.19
C ALA A 273 -20.02 1.48 -0.27
N GLY A 274 -18.79 1.02 -0.57
CA GLY A 274 -18.09 -0.03 0.17
C GLY A 274 -17.13 0.45 1.26
N THR A 275 -16.83 1.76 1.34
CA THR A 275 -15.84 2.33 2.25
C THR A 275 -16.43 3.31 3.25
N GLN A 276 -15.91 3.31 4.49
CA GLN A 276 -16.18 4.35 5.49
C GLN A 276 -14.98 5.30 5.56
N LEU A 277 -15.15 6.49 5.02
CA LEU A 277 -14.12 7.52 4.96
C LEU A 277 -14.44 8.68 5.89
N GLU A 278 -13.42 9.29 6.47
CA GLU A 278 -13.56 10.52 7.26
C GLU A 278 -14.05 11.71 6.44
N GLN A 279 -13.74 11.73 5.15
CA GLN A 279 -14.11 12.80 4.23
C GLN A 279 -14.57 12.22 2.89
N ARG A 280 -15.57 12.89 2.28
CA ARG A 280 -16.01 12.55 0.92
C ARG A 280 -14.89 12.86 -0.07
N VAL A 281 -14.64 11.91 -0.98
CA VAL A 281 -13.66 12.01 -2.05
C VAL A 281 -14.36 12.53 -3.31
N SER A 282 -13.80 13.55 -3.96
CA SER A 282 -14.29 14.04 -5.24
C SER A 282 -13.92 13.09 -6.37
N LEU A 283 -14.54 13.26 -7.54
CA LEU A 283 -14.19 12.46 -8.72
C LEU A 283 -12.76 12.77 -9.20
N GLU A 284 -12.33 14.02 -9.09
CA GLU A 284 -10.97 14.46 -9.41
C GLU A 284 -9.94 13.79 -8.46
N ASP A 285 -10.23 13.75 -7.15
CA ASP A 285 -9.39 13.03 -6.20
C ASP A 285 -9.33 11.51 -6.50
N TYR A 286 -10.42 10.97 -7.05
CA TYR A 286 -10.52 9.55 -7.40
C TYR A 286 -9.88 9.22 -8.76
N SER A 287 -9.55 10.22 -9.59
CA SER A 287 -8.79 9.99 -10.83
C SER A 287 -7.45 9.32 -10.54
N VAL A 288 -6.93 9.53 -9.34
CA VAL A 288 -5.74 8.87 -8.79
C VAL A 288 -6.12 8.11 -7.53
N SER A 289 -5.64 6.88 -7.39
CA SER A 289 -5.92 6.04 -6.23
C SER A 289 -5.45 6.64 -4.91
N ASN A 290 -6.09 6.22 -3.81
CA ASN A 290 -5.69 6.53 -2.44
C ASN A 290 -5.64 8.03 -2.10
N ARG A 291 -6.40 8.87 -2.80
CA ARG A 291 -6.38 10.34 -2.64
C ARG A 291 -4.98 10.94 -2.78
N GLY A 292 -4.11 10.30 -3.56
CA GLY A 292 -2.70 10.67 -3.64
C GLY A 292 -2.44 12.13 -3.99
N LEU A 293 -3.29 12.78 -4.80
CA LEU A 293 -3.17 14.20 -5.16
C LEU A 293 -3.30 15.16 -3.97
N ARG A 294 -4.05 14.81 -2.93
CA ARG A 294 -4.20 15.65 -1.73
C ARG A 294 -2.90 15.82 -0.95
N SER A 295 -1.92 14.94 -1.16
CA SER A 295 -0.57 15.11 -0.58
C SER A 295 0.10 16.41 -1.03
N GLY A 296 -0.28 16.92 -2.22
CA GLY A 296 0.29 18.14 -2.78
C GLY A 296 1.75 17.97 -3.26
N LEU A 297 2.19 16.77 -3.63
CA LEU A 297 3.50 16.55 -4.26
C LEU A 297 3.45 16.90 -5.76
N VAL A 298 3.00 18.12 -6.06
CA VAL A 298 2.84 18.66 -7.41
C VAL A 298 3.55 20.00 -7.50
N GLY A 299 4.52 20.15 -8.39
CA GLY A 299 5.25 21.41 -8.53
C GLY A 299 6.65 21.27 -9.10
N THR A 300 7.45 22.30 -8.85
CA THR A 300 8.88 22.28 -9.14
C THR A 300 9.63 21.38 -8.15
N PRO A 301 10.86 20.94 -8.46
CA PRO A 301 11.68 20.15 -7.54
C PRO A 301 11.80 20.76 -6.13
N GLY A 302 11.98 22.08 -6.04
CA GLY A 302 12.06 22.78 -4.74
C GLY A 302 10.75 22.72 -3.96
N GLN A 303 9.61 22.99 -4.62
CA GLN A 303 8.29 22.92 -3.98
C GLN A 303 7.96 21.51 -3.49
N VAL A 304 8.32 20.48 -4.27
CA VAL A 304 8.11 19.09 -3.87
C VAL A 304 9.05 18.72 -2.71
N ALA A 305 10.30 19.15 -2.71
CA ALA A 305 11.22 18.94 -1.59
C ALA A 305 10.73 19.59 -0.29
N ASP A 306 10.23 20.83 -0.35
CA ASP A 306 9.62 21.51 0.81
C ASP A 306 8.41 20.73 1.34
N ARG A 307 7.62 20.15 0.46
CA ARG A 307 6.46 19.33 0.84
C ARG A 307 6.89 18.02 1.51
N VAL A 308 7.95 17.37 1.02
CA VAL A 308 8.56 16.19 1.66
C VAL A 308 9.03 16.55 3.08
N ALA A 309 9.74 17.65 3.25
CA ALA A 309 10.18 18.12 4.57
C ALA A 309 8.99 18.40 5.52
N ALA A 310 7.89 18.93 5.00
CA ALA A 310 6.68 19.15 5.79
C ALA A 310 6.04 17.82 6.27
N PHE A 311 6.08 16.77 5.46
CA PHE A 311 5.66 15.42 5.87
C PHE A 311 6.58 14.83 6.95
N GLU A 312 7.88 14.97 6.82
CA GLU A 312 8.82 14.55 7.88
C GLU A 312 8.53 15.26 9.20
N ALA A 313 8.32 16.58 9.15
CA ALA A 313 7.95 17.37 10.32
C ALA A 313 6.56 17.00 10.90
N ALA A 314 5.69 16.38 10.10
CA ALA A 314 4.41 15.82 10.56
C ALA A 314 4.55 14.41 11.16
N GLY A 315 5.76 13.81 11.20
CA GLY A 315 6.03 12.49 11.75
C GLY A 315 5.99 11.35 10.74
N VAL A 316 5.91 11.65 9.44
CA VAL A 316 5.93 10.63 8.37
C VAL A 316 7.36 10.18 8.12
N SER A 317 7.55 8.87 8.00
CA SER A 317 8.84 8.25 7.66
C SER A 317 8.86 7.54 6.31
N LEU A 318 7.70 7.39 5.66
CA LEU A 318 7.54 6.69 4.39
C LEU A 318 6.55 7.44 3.48
N LEU A 319 6.97 7.77 2.26
CA LEU A 319 6.09 8.18 1.17
C LEU A 319 5.91 7.02 0.19
N LEU A 320 4.66 6.63 -0.07
CA LEU A 320 4.29 5.63 -1.06
C LEU A 320 3.79 6.35 -2.30
N LEU A 321 4.62 6.39 -3.33
CA LEU A 321 4.40 7.18 -4.51
C LEU A 321 3.60 6.44 -5.59
N GLN A 322 2.73 7.16 -6.26
CA GLN A 322 2.15 6.83 -7.55
C GLN A 322 2.50 7.95 -8.53
N CYS A 323 2.73 7.60 -9.76
CA CYS A 323 2.99 8.55 -10.86
C CYS A 323 2.72 7.87 -12.21
N SER A 324 2.62 8.64 -13.28
CA SER A 324 2.31 8.12 -14.60
C SER A 324 2.97 8.97 -15.71
N PRO A 325 3.68 8.33 -16.65
CA PRO A 325 4.07 6.91 -16.67
C PRO A 325 5.06 6.57 -15.55
N GLN A 326 4.90 5.38 -14.96
CA GLN A 326 5.52 5.06 -13.65
C GLN A 326 7.05 5.14 -13.68
N LEU A 327 7.71 4.50 -14.63
CA LEU A 327 9.17 4.39 -14.63
C LEU A 327 9.84 5.75 -14.87
N GLU A 328 9.39 6.47 -15.86
CA GLU A 328 9.95 7.77 -16.28
C GLU A 328 9.76 8.83 -15.18
N GLU A 329 8.59 8.85 -14.54
CA GLU A 329 8.32 9.79 -13.45
C GLU A 329 9.05 9.40 -12.16
N MET A 330 9.25 8.11 -11.90
CA MET A 330 10.10 7.64 -10.80
C MET A 330 11.57 8.03 -10.99
N GLU A 331 12.10 7.92 -12.21
CA GLU A 331 13.45 8.37 -12.52
C GLU A 331 13.60 9.90 -12.32
N ARG A 332 12.60 10.67 -12.77
CA ARG A 332 12.54 12.11 -12.56
C ARG A 332 12.50 12.47 -11.06
N PHE A 333 11.63 11.82 -10.31
CA PHE A 333 11.51 12.05 -8.87
C PHE A 333 12.80 11.67 -8.12
N ALA A 334 13.42 10.55 -8.49
CA ALA A 334 14.69 10.14 -7.91
C ALA A 334 15.81 11.17 -8.17
N ASP A 335 15.91 11.65 -9.40
CA ASP A 335 16.94 12.61 -9.81
C ASP A 335 16.73 14.00 -9.20
N ARG A 336 15.48 14.48 -9.18
CA ARG A 336 15.13 15.85 -8.80
C ARG A 336 14.77 16.03 -7.33
N VAL A 337 14.44 14.94 -6.60
CA VAL A 337 13.97 15.03 -5.21
C VAL A 337 14.78 14.12 -4.30
N ILE A 338 14.86 12.79 -4.58
CA ILE A 338 15.51 11.84 -3.65
C ILE A 338 17.00 12.16 -3.50
N ARG A 339 17.73 12.25 -4.61
CA ARG A 339 19.20 12.52 -4.57
C ARG A 339 19.54 13.86 -3.92
N PRO A 340 18.90 15.00 -4.28
CA PRO A 340 19.18 16.29 -3.64
C PRO A 340 18.91 16.29 -2.14
N LEU A 341 17.95 15.51 -1.65
CA LEU A 341 17.63 15.38 -0.22
C LEU A 341 18.53 14.37 0.52
N GLY A 342 19.57 13.82 -0.16
CA GLY A 342 20.49 12.86 0.45
C GLY A 342 19.90 11.44 0.60
N GLY A 343 18.79 11.14 -0.06
CA GLY A 343 18.23 9.81 -0.16
C GLY A 343 18.87 9.00 -1.29
N GLY A 344 18.88 7.67 -1.17
CA GLY A 344 19.35 6.77 -2.23
C GLY A 344 20.85 6.46 -2.23
N GLY A 345 21.49 6.49 -1.07
CA GLY A 345 22.88 6.13 -0.94
C GLY A 345 23.18 5.40 0.37
N ALA A 346 23.35 4.11 0.29
CA ALA A 346 24.34 3.31 1.01
C ALA A 346 24.41 1.93 0.36
#